data_ad6b215b91282309bba5c122d4b3b6e3
#
_entry.id   ad6b215b91282309bba5c122d4b3b6e3
#
_cell.length_a   1.000
_cell.length_b   1.000
_cell.length_c   1.000
_cell.angle_alpha   90.00
_cell.angle_beta   90.00
_cell.angle_gamma   90.00
#
_symmetry.space_group_name_H-M   'P 1'
#
loop_
_entity.id
_entity.type
_entity.pdbx_description
1 polymer ?
#
loop_
_entity_poly.entity_id
_entity_poly.type
_entity_poly.pdbx_seq_one_letter_code
_entity_poly.pdbx_strand_id
1 'polypeptide(L)'
;MQLQNAKERFEKQGLRLAAISYDRAPILMDFAKRHKIEFPMLADPNSQVIRSFNVLNPEAKGMTKGMAQPGFFFIDESGVIREKYFEAKYTNRFTANNVIGKLFPELTEEVSDTVEASHLRLTLSQSDRTVVPGSGVTLTADVELPPDVHVYSPGVRGYKPVQLILHTPAGMESTPAIYPNPKILYLEAIKEQVPVFDGSFRIKQDVIVGVSKLGDGARALFSTGKTVSIVGELQYQACDKTICYPPASVPVKWELQVRPLDLKRSPKAIQHK
;
A
#
# COMPACT_ATOMS: atom_id res chain seq x y z
N MET A 1 -2.01 -16.03 -3.58
CA MET A 1 -3.24 -16.03 -4.37
C MET A 1 -3.50 -14.68 -5.04
N GLN A 2 -3.29 -13.55 -4.39
CA GLN A 2 -3.40 -12.24 -5.04
C GLN A 2 -2.49 -12.13 -6.28
N LEU A 3 -1.22 -12.54 -6.19
CA LEU A 3 -0.30 -12.55 -7.34
C LEU A 3 -0.81 -13.46 -8.49
N GLN A 4 -1.39 -14.62 -8.18
CA GLN A 4 -1.97 -15.49 -9.22
C GLN A 4 -3.16 -14.80 -9.91
N ASN A 5 -4.04 -14.16 -9.15
CA ASN A 5 -5.18 -13.43 -9.71
C ASN A 5 -4.74 -12.21 -10.54
N ALA A 6 -3.60 -11.63 -10.25
CA ALA A 6 -3.03 -10.50 -10.96
C ALA A 6 -2.04 -10.90 -12.08
N LYS A 7 -1.76 -12.21 -12.27
CA LYS A 7 -0.76 -12.71 -13.21
C LYS A 7 -0.90 -12.11 -14.60
N GLU A 8 -2.09 -12.16 -15.19
CA GLU A 8 -2.36 -11.59 -16.51
C GLU A 8 -2.10 -10.08 -16.59
N ARG A 9 -2.33 -9.34 -15.49
CA ARG A 9 -2.04 -7.90 -15.43
C ARG A 9 -0.54 -7.63 -15.48
N PHE A 10 0.27 -8.44 -14.78
CA PHE A 10 1.73 -8.37 -14.88
C PHE A 10 2.22 -8.74 -16.27
N GLU A 11 1.68 -9.82 -16.87
CA GLU A 11 2.06 -10.27 -18.20
C GLU A 11 1.73 -9.24 -19.30
N LYS A 12 0.61 -8.52 -19.17
CA LYS A 12 0.28 -7.39 -20.06
C LYS A 12 1.29 -6.25 -20.00
N GLN A 13 2.03 -6.12 -18.90
CA GLN A 13 3.12 -5.15 -18.72
C GLN A 13 4.49 -5.76 -19.10
N GLY A 14 4.53 -6.93 -19.74
CA GLY A 14 5.76 -7.62 -20.11
C GLY A 14 6.48 -8.30 -18.95
N LEU A 15 5.86 -8.38 -17.77
CA LEU A 15 6.46 -8.98 -16.58
C LEU A 15 6.10 -10.45 -16.43
N ARG A 16 7.07 -11.23 -15.96
CA ARG A 16 6.87 -12.62 -15.53
C ARG A 16 7.01 -12.72 -14.02
N LEU A 17 6.17 -13.54 -13.41
CA LEU A 17 6.20 -13.80 -11.97
C LEU A 17 7.01 -15.05 -11.67
N ALA A 18 7.79 -15.04 -10.59
CA ALA A 18 8.33 -16.21 -9.93
C ALA A 18 8.34 -15.97 -8.42
N ALA A 19 8.23 -17.02 -7.63
CA ALA A 19 8.35 -16.94 -6.18
C ALA A 19 9.47 -17.86 -5.70
N ILE A 20 10.17 -17.45 -4.63
CA ILE A 20 11.17 -18.26 -3.95
C ILE A 20 10.79 -18.43 -2.47
N SER A 21 10.97 -19.61 -1.94
CA SER A 21 10.72 -19.91 -0.53
C SER A 21 11.78 -20.87 0.02
N TYR A 22 12.04 -20.78 1.33
CA TYR A 22 12.85 -21.74 2.05
C TYR A 22 12.18 -23.13 2.21
N ASP A 23 10.91 -23.24 1.77
CA ASP A 23 10.18 -24.51 1.79
C ASP A 23 10.74 -25.49 0.77
N ARG A 24 10.65 -26.79 1.11
CA ARG A 24 11.03 -27.87 0.20
C ARG A 24 10.03 -27.99 -0.96
N ALA A 25 10.51 -28.47 -2.12
CA ALA A 25 9.70 -28.61 -3.33
C ALA A 25 8.33 -29.34 -3.12
N PRO A 26 8.22 -30.43 -2.34
CA PRO A 26 6.91 -31.08 -2.11
C PRO A 26 5.89 -30.16 -1.42
N ILE A 27 6.32 -29.27 -0.51
CA ILE A 27 5.45 -28.30 0.15
C ILE A 27 4.96 -27.27 -0.87
N LEU A 28 5.87 -26.73 -1.69
CA LEU A 28 5.54 -25.76 -2.73
C LEU A 28 4.62 -26.35 -3.80
N MET A 29 4.83 -27.61 -4.20
CA MET A 29 3.97 -28.32 -5.15
C MET A 29 2.55 -28.51 -4.60
N ASP A 30 2.40 -28.94 -3.32
CA ASP A 30 1.10 -29.07 -2.68
C ASP A 30 0.40 -27.70 -2.58
N PHE A 31 1.12 -26.67 -2.21
CA PHE A 31 0.60 -25.30 -2.15
C PHE A 31 0.16 -24.80 -3.55
N ALA A 32 1.02 -24.94 -4.55
CA ALA A 32 0.72 -24.52 -5.93
C ALA A 32 -0.52 -25.24 -6.48
N LYS A 33 -0.62 -26.56 -6.25
CA LYS A 33 -1.80 -27.35 -6.67
C LYS A 33 -3.08 -26.90 -5.99
N ARG A 34 -3.06 -26.70 -4.67
CA ARG A 34 -4.24 -26.26 -3.90
C ARG A 34 -4.75 -24.87 -4.31
N HIS A 35 -3.84 -23.99 -4.67
CA HIS A 35 -4.14 -22.60 -5.00
C HIS A 35 -4.11 -22.29 -6.49
N LYS A 36 -3.94 -23.31 -7.33
CA LYS A 36 -3.88 -23.21 -8.81
C LYS A 36 -2.85 -22.15 -9.26
N ILE A 37 -1.65 -22.16 -8.64
CA ILE A 37 -0.57 -21.24 -8.99
C ILE A 37 0.12 -21.76 -10.26
N GLU A 38 0.23 -20.89 -11.26
CA GLU A 38 0.75 -21.22 -12.59
C GLU A 38 2.16 -20.65 -12.84
N PHE A 39 2.63 -19.73 -12.01
CA PHE A 39 3.98 -19.20 -12.10
C PHE A 39 4.97 -20.07 -11.32
N PRO A 40 6.28 -20.08 -11.67
CA PRO A 40 7.29 -20.88 -10.99
C PRO A 40 7.40 -20.57 -9.51
N MET A 41 7.40 -21.62 -8.68
CA MET A 41 7.72 -21.55 -7.26
C MET A 41 9.03 -22.31 -7.02
N LEU A 42 10.07 -21.58 -6.62
CA LEU A 42 11.44 -22.07 -6.46
C LEU A 42 11.70 -22.44 -4.99
N ALA A 43 12.23 -23.64 -4.77
CA ALA A 43 12.59 -24.13 -3.45
C ALA A 43 14.05 -23.78 -3.12
N ASP A 44 14.26 -23.12 -1.97
CA ASP A 44 15.59 -22.81 -1.42
C ASP A 44 15.70 -23.32 0.05
N PRO A 45 15.62 -24.64 0.28
CA PRO A 45 15.49 -25.21 1.63
C PRO A 45 16.68 -24.92 2.55
N ASN A 46 17.83 -24.58 1.99
CA ASN A 46 19.02 -24.18 2.72
C ASN A 46 19.21 -22.67 2.79
N SER A 47 18.26 -21.89 2.24
CA SER A 47 18.27 -20.43 2.21
C SER A 47 19.56 -19.86 1.56
N GLN A 48 20.15 -20.54 0.59
CA GLN A 48 21.37 -20.11 -0.06
C GLN A 48 21.13 -18.87 -0.92
N VAL A 49 20.09 -18.91 -1.76
CA VAL A 49 19.69 -17.79 -2.60
C VAL A 49 19.17 -16.65 -1.74
N ILE A 50 18.33 -16.95 -0.75
CA ILE A 50 17.79 -15.95 0.21
C ILE A 50 18.95 -15.19 0.90
N ARG A 51 20.03 -15.87 1.28
CA ARG A 51 21.22 -15.24 1.87
C ARG A 51 22.01 -14.41 0.84
N SER A 52 22.21 -14.92 -0.37
CA SER A 52 22.97 -14.22 -1.40
C SER A 52 22.30 -12.89 -1.80
N PHE A 53 20.95 -12.83 -1.73
CA PHE A 53 20.17 -11.61 -1.95
C PHE A 53 20.06 -10.72 -0.71
N ASN A 54 20.66 -11.12 0.42
CA ASN A 54 20.66 -10.40 1.70
C ASN A 54 19.24 -10.10 2.22
N VAL A 55 18.31 -11.04 2.05
CA VAL A 55 16.91 -10.93 2.48
C VAL A 55 16.50 -11.96 3.52
N LEU A 56 17.46 -12.62 4.16
CA LEU A 56 17.17 -13.53 5.27
C LEU A 56 16.53 -12.75 6.43
N ASN A 57 15.44 -13.28 6.97
CA ASN A 57 14.81 -12.70 8.14
C ASN A 57 15.63 -13.04 9.42
N PRO A 58 16.27 -12.05 10.06
CA PRO A 58 17.11 -12.30 11.24
C PRO A 58 16.30 -12.70 12.48
N GLU A 59 14.99 -12.42 12.50
CA GLU A 59 14.09 -12.73 13.62
C GLU A 59 13.48 -14.14 13.50
N ALA A 60 13.65 -14.81 12.36
CA ALA A 60 13.08 -16.13 12.11
C ALA A 60 13.77 -17.22 12.96
N LYS A 61 12.96 -17.91 13.79
CA LYS A 61 13.43 -18.95 14.73
C LYS A 61 12.58 -20.22 14.62
N GLY A 62 13.13 -21.35 15.11
CA GLY A 62 12.38 -22.62 15.10
C GLY A 62 11.97 -23.03 13.68
N MET A 63 10.69 -23.31 13.48
CA MET A 63 10.15 -23.73 12.17
C MET A 63 10.26 -22.67 11.05
N THR A 64 10.47 -21.41 11.40
CA THR A 64 10.62 -20.33 10.41
C THR A 64 12.08 -20.00 10.11
N LYS A 65 13.04 -20.68 10.75
CA LYS A 65 14.47 -20.48 10.51
C LYS A 65 14.82 -20.68 9.03
N GLY A 66 15.44 -19.66 8.45
CA GLY A 66 15.77 -19.66 7.02
C GLY A 66 14.76 -18.90 6.15
N MET A 67 13.65 -18.45 6.72
CA MET A 67 12.64 -17.66 6.00
C MET A 67 13.21 -16.31 5.56
N ALA A 68 12.82 -15.87 4.36
CA ALA A 68 13.12 -14.53 3.88
C ALA A 68 12.22 -13.47 4.54
N GLN A 69 12.68 -12.22 4.57
CA GLN A 69 11.78 -11.08 4.73
C GLN A 69 10.79 -11.05 3.55
N PRO A 70 9.52 -10.67 3.80
CA PRO A 70 8.55 -10.56 2.72
C PRO A 70 8.85 -9.37 1.82
N GLY A 71 8.84 -9.61 0.52
CA GLY A 71 9.12 -8.56 -0.43
C GLY A 71 9.23 -9.06 -1.85
N PHE A 72 9.70 -8.20 -2.74
CA PHE A 72 9.92 -8.55 -4.12
C PHE A 72 11.08 -7.75 -4.72
N PHE A 73 11.64 -8.32 -5.78
CA PHE A 73 12.58 -7.67 -6.67
C PHE A 73 11.92 -7.47 -8.04
N PHE A 74 12.17 -6.33 -8.64
CA PHE A 74 11.96 -6.13 -10.07
C PHE A 74 13.32 -6.29 -10.77
N ILE A 75 13.39 -7.27 -11.68
CA ILE A 75 14.61 -7.65 -12.40
C ILE A 75 14.33 -7.43 -13.89
N ASP A 76 15.20 -6.71 -14.57
CA ASP A 76 15.09 -6.48 -16.02
C ASP A 76 15.54 -7.68 -16.86
N GLU A 77 15.40 -7.57 -18.19
CA GLU A 77 15.76 -8.62 -19.14
C GLU A 77 17.27 -8.94 -19.14
N SER A 78 18.12 -8.02 -18.71
CA SER A 78 19.56 -8.24 -18.56
C SER A 78 19.95 -8.88 -17.22
N GLY A 79 18.97 -9.20 -16.36
CA GLY A 79 19.17 -9.81 -15.05
C GLY A 79 19.57 -8.81 -13.96
N VAL A 80 19.45 -7.50 -14.22
CA VAL A 80 19.77 -6.45 -13.26
C VAL A 80 18.56 -6.14 -12.38
N ILE A 81 18.78 -6.09 -11.06
CA ILE A 81 17.76 -5.66 -10.10
C ILE A 81 17.59 -4.14 -10.24
N ARG A 82 16.42 -3.72 -10.68
CA ARG A 82 16.04 -2.30 -10.84
C ARG A 82 15.37 -1.75 -9.58
N GLU A 83 14.52 -2.56 -8.96
CA GLU A 83 13.79 -2.15 -7.77
C GLU A 83 13.73 -3.29 -6.75
N LYS A 84 13.68 -2.93 -5.48
CA LYS A 84 13.47 -3.86 -4.37
C LYS A 84 12.56 -3.23 -3.33
N TYR A 85 11.58 -4.02 -2.87
CA TYR A 85 10.64 -3.61 -1.83
C TYR A 85 10.51 -4.74 -0.82
N PHE A 86 10.85 -4.47 0.43
CA PHE A 86 10.81 -5.46 1.51
C PHE A 86 10.18 -4.88 2.76
N GLU A 87 9.41 -5.70 3.46
CA GLU A 87 8.79 -5.36 4.73
C GLU A 87 9.69 -5.79 5.89
N ALA A 88 9.92 -4.88 6.83
CA ALA A 88 10.68 -5.18 8.04
C ALA A 88 9.94 -6.19 8.94
N LYS A 89 8.60 -6.08 9.02
CA LYS A 89 7.77 -7.03 9.76
C LYS A 89 7.36 -8.18 8.83
N TYR A 90 7.76 -9.42 9.16
CA TYR A 90 7.45 -10.60 8.34
C TYR A 90 5.94 -10.89 8.20
N THR A 91 5.10 -10.30 9.02
CA THR A 91 3.64 -10.40 8.94
C THR A 91 3.03 -9.53 7.85
N ASN A 92 3.74 -8.49 7.43
CA ASN A 92 3.27 -7.55 6.42
C ASN A 92 3.53 -8.09 5.01
N ARG A 93 2.65 -7.77 4.09
CA ARG A 93 2.73 -8.21 2.68
C ARG A 93 2.28 -7.10 1.76
N PHE A 94 3.03 -6.88 0.70
CA PHE A 94 2.53 -6.12 -0.44
C PHE A 94 1.41 -6.90 -1.11
N THR A 95 0.33 -6.21 -1.49
CA THR A 95 -0.67 -6.80 -2.38
C THR A 95 -0.15 -6.78 -3.83
N ALA A 96 -0.77 -7.56 -4.70
CA ALA A 96 -0.42 -7.53 -6.13
C ALA A 96 -0.66 -6.14 -6.73
N ASN A 97 -1.74 -5.48 -6.35
CA ASN A 97 -2.07 -4.13 -6.84
C ASN A 97 -1.12 -3.08 -6.27
N ASN A 98 -0.70 -3.21 -5.00
CA ASN A 98 0.31 -2.34 -4.41
C ASN A 98 1.65 -2.46 -5.17
N VAL A 99 2.06 -3.68 -5.54
CA VAL A 99 3.26 -3.91 -6.36
C VAL A 99 3.11 -3.27 -7.74
N ILE A 100 1.96 -3.49 -8.42
CA ILE A 100 1.68 -2.88 -9.72
C ILE A 100 1.73 -1.36 -9.62
N GLY A 101 1.07 -0.76 -8.64
CA GLY A 101 1.05 0.71 -8.46
C GLY A 101 2.41 1.32 -8.11
N LYS A 102 3.34 0.53 -7.53
CA LYS A 102 4.74 0.95 -7.32
C LYS A 102 5.58 0.89 -8.60
N LEU A 103 5.38 -0.14 -9.42
CA LEU A 103 6.12 -0.32 -10.68
C LEU A 103 5.53 0.49 -11.83
N PHE A 104 4.22 0.68 -11.85
CA PHE A 104 3.44 1.34 -12.90
C PHE A 104 2.44 2.31 -12.28
N PRO A 105 2.89 3.49 -11.82
CA PRO A 105 2.02 4.45 -11.11
C PRO A 105 0.83 4.95 -11.94
N GLU A 106 0.92 4.82 -13.26
CA GLU A 106 -0.14 5.20 -14.22
C GLU A 106 -1.28 4.18 -14.30
N LEU A 107 -1.06 2.95 -13.84
CA LEU A 107 -2.12 1.94 -13.82
C LEU A 107 -3.04 2.22 -12.64
N THR A 108 -4.20 2.74 -12.97
CA THR A 108 -5.18 3.30 -12.04
C THR A 108 -5.67 2.31 -10.98
N GLU A 109 -5.75 2.83 -9.78
CA GLU A 109 -6.49 2.26 -8.65
C GLU A 109 -8.00 2.34 -8.92
N GLU A 110 -8.78 1.47 -8.28
CA GLU A 110 -10.24 1.54 -8.39
C GLU A 110 -10.78 2.78 -7.65
N VAL A 111 -11.49 3.65 -8.39
CA VAL A 111 -12.21 4.78 -7.78
C VAL A 111 -13.24 4.25 -6.79
N SER A 112 -13.22 4.77 -5.57
CA SER A 112 -14.17 4.42 -4.52
C SER A 112 -15.26 5.48 -4.34
N ASP A 113 -14.92 6.76 -4.47
CA ASP A 113 -15.84 7.86 -4.28
C ASP A 113 -15.33 9.15 -4.94
N THR A 114 -16.23 10.09 -5.21
CA THR A 114 -15.91 11.45 -5.65
C THR A 114 -16.74 12.44 -4.84
N VAL A 115 -16.08 13.42 -4.25
CA VAL A 115 -16.68 14.45 -3.39
C VAL A 115 -16.40 15.83 -3.95
N GLU A 116 -17.44 16.60 -4.19
CA GLU A 116 -17.34 18.04 -4.49
C GLU A 116 -17.33 18.82 -3.16
N ALA A 117 -16.36 19.69 -3.00
CA ALA A 117 -16.21 20.52 -1.82
C ALA A 117 -15.93 21.97 -2.18
N SER A 118 -15.89 22.88 -1.20
CA SER A 118 -15.60 24.28 -1.44
C SER A 118 -14.20 24.44 -2.02
N HIS A 119 -14.10 24.92 -3.26
CA HIS A 119 -12.86 25.21 -3.98
C HIS A 119 -11.96 23.99 -4.27
N LEU A 120 -12.50 22.75 -4.22
CA LEU A 120 -11.81 21.57 -4.70
C LEU A 120 -12.79 20.44 -5.05
N ARG A 121 -12.33 19.55 -5.91
CA ARG A 121 -12.93 18.25 -6.16
C ARG A 121 -11.97 17.17 -5.66
N LEU A 122 -12.49 16.17 -4.98
CA LEU A 122 -11.73 15.08 -4.38
C LEU A 122 -12.20 13.75 -4.95
N THR A 123 -11.28 13.01 -5.56
CA THR A 123 -11.53 11.63 -6.01
C THR A 123 -10.75 10.68 -5.13
N LEU A 124 -11.47 9.76 -4.48
CA LEU A 124 -10.89 8.75 -3.60
C LEU A 124 -10.73 7.43 -4.35
N SER A 125 -9.59 6.79 -4.20
CA SER A 125 -9.32 5.46 -4.74
C SER A 125 -8.48 4.62 -3.78
N GLN A 126 -8.36 3.33 -4.07
CA GLN A 126 -7.59 2.39 -3.26
C GLN A 126 -7.00 1.28 -4.11
N SER A 127 -5.84 0.77 -3.71
CA SER A 127 -5.16 -0.29 -4.47
C SER A 127 -5.91 -1.63 -4.45
N ASP A 128 -6.63 -1.90 -3.38
CA ASP A 128 -7.34 -3.17 -3.17
C ASP A 128 -8.64 -2.96 -2.41
N ARG A 129 -9.72 -3.59 -2.89
CA ARG A 129 -11.00 -3.68 -2.14
C ARG A 129 -11.07 -4.89 -1.23
N THR A 130 -10.34 -5.95 -1.57
CA THR A 130 -10.34 -7.19 -0.80
C THR A 130 -8.94 -7.54 -0.35
N VAL A 131 -8.77 -7.72 0.94
CA VAL A 131 -7.48 -7.93 1.60
C VAL A 131 -7.52 -9.09 2.58
N VAL A 132 -6.35 -9.56 2.98
CA VAL A 132 -6.16 -10.49 4.11
C VAL A 132 -5.33 -9.81 5.19
N PRO A 133 -5.38 -10.26 6.45
CA PRO A 133 -4.49 -9.76 7.50
C PRO A 133 -3.02 -9.79 7.07
N GLY A 134 -2.30 -8.72 7.34
CA GLY A 134 -0.92 -8.49 6.88
C GLY A 134 -0.81 -7.71 5.56
N SER A 135 -1.91 -7.49 4.82
CA SER A 135 -1.86 -6.73 3.56
C SER A 135 -1.60 -5.24 3.81
N GLY A 136 -0.72 -4.66 2.99
CA GLY A 136 -0.60 -3.22 2.84
C GLY A 136 -1.50 -2.73 1.70
N VAL A 137 -2.32 -1.72 1.96
CA VAL A 137 -3.23 -1.09 0.98
C VAL A 137 -2.85 0.37 0.85
N THR A 138 -2.70 0.85 -0.38
CA THR A 138 -2.52 2.27 -0.65
C THR A 138 -3.89 2.91 -0.83
N LEU A 139 -4.17 3.91 -0.01
CA LEU A 139 -5.31 4.82 -0.14
C LEU A 139 -4.84 6.07 -0.87
N THR A 140 -5.64 6.53 -1.81
CA THR A 140 -5.29 7.66 -2.66
C THR A 140 -6.39 8.71 -2.62
N ALA A 141 -5.99 9.97 -2.54
CA ALA A 141 -6.83 11.14 -2.64
C ALA A 141 -6.31 12.03 -3.77
N ASP A 142 -7.00 12.03 -4.91
CA ASP A 142 -6.73 12.93 -6.02
C ASP A 142 -7.51 14.23 -5.81
N VAL A 143 -6.79 15.32 -5.68
CA VAL A 143 -7.33 16.66 -5.46
C VAL A 143 -7.25 17.45 -6.75
N GLU A 144 -8.37 18.03 -7.17
CA GLU A 144 -8.45 18.97 -8.30
C GLU A 144 -8.87 20.34 -7.74
N LEU A 145 -8.06 21.35 -7.99
CA LEU A 145 -8.34 22.74 -7.62
C LEU A 145 -8.81 23.52 -8.85
N PRO A 146 -9.77 24.45 -8.69
CA PRO A 146 -10.13 25.37 -9.76
C PRO A 146 -8.94 26.21 -10.24
N PRO A 147 -9.02 26.79 -11.44
CA PRO A 147 -8.00 27.73 -11.91
C PRO A 147 -7.74 28.86 -10.90
N ASP A 148 -6.47 29.25 -10.77
CA ASP A 148 -5.99 30.30 -9.87
C ASP A 148 -6.16 30.02 -8.36
N VAL A 149 -6.66 28.86 -7.99
CA VAL A 149 -6.74 28.41 -6.59
C VAL A 149 -5.53 27.54 -6.23
N HIS A 150 -5.01 27.75 -5.03
CA HIS A 150 -3.95 26.92 -4.46
C HIS A 150 -4.25 26.57 -2.99
N VAL A 151 -3.57 25.53 -2.50
CA VAL A 151 -3.53 25.14 -1.09
C VAL A 151 -2.09 25.04 -0.64
N TYR A 152 -1.81 25.34 0.63
CA TYR A 152 -0.45 25.27 1.17
C TYR A 152 -0.03 23.81 1.38
N SER A 153 1.23 23.51 1.06
CA SER A 153 1.78 22.18 1.29
C SER A 153 2.12 21.93 2.76
N PRO A 154 2.23 20.69 3.22
CA PRO A 154 2.76 20.36 4.54
C PRO A 154 4.16 20.98 4.74
N GLY A 155 4.42 21.43 5.98
CA GLY A 155 5.69 22.06 6.35
C GLY A 155 5.75 23.60 6.14
N VAL A 156 4.74 24.20 5.52
CA VAL A 156 4.61 25.68 5.49
C VAL A 156 4.48 26.23 6.91
N ARG A 157 5.04 27.41 7.15
CA ARG A 157 4.92 28.11 8.44
C ARG A 157 3.95 29.29 8.32
N GLY A 158 3.12 29.49 9.35
CA GLY A 158 2.19 30.63 9.41
C GLY A 158 0.87 30.43 8.66
N TYR A 159 0.69 29.31 7.92
CA TYR A 159 -0.50 29.00 7.12
C TYR A 159 -1.08 27.65 7.49
N LYS A 160 -2.32 27.39 7.06
CA LYS A 160 -2.99 26.09 7.20
C LYS A 160 -2.63 25.18 6.01
N PRO A 161 -1.80 24.16 6.20
CA PRO A 161 -1.46 23.24 5.12
C PRO A 161 -2.61 22.29 4.81
N VAL A 162 -2.60 21.72 3.60
CA VAL A 162 -3.44 20.56 3.29
C VAL A 162 -2.95 19.34 4.06
N GLN A 163 -3.87 18.61 4.71
CA GLN A 163 -3.55 17.43 5.51
C GLN A 163 -4.61 16.34 5.33
N LEU A 164 -4.17 15.14 4.98
CA LEU A 164 -5.00 13.95 5.03
C LEU A 164 -4.81 13.30 6.41
N ILE A 165 -5.90 13.21 7.18
CA ILE A 165 -5.93 12.63 8.53
C ILE A 165 -6.81 11.40 8.48
N LEU A 166 -6.25 10.23 8.78
CA LEU A 166 -6.98 8.97 8.82
C LEU A 166 -7.21 8.50 10.27
N HIS A 167 -8.41 7.98 10.50
CA HIS A 167 -8.79 7.28 11.72
C HIS A 167 -8.92 5.78 11.41
N THR A 168 -7.84 5.04 11.67
CA THR A 168 -7.81 3.61 11.38
C THR A 168 -8.50 2.80 12.50
N PRO A 169 -9.32 1.81 12.14
CA PRO A 169 -9.88 0.88 13.12
C PRO A 169 -8.82 0.11 13.90
N ALA A 170 -9.20 -0.42 15.06
CA ALA A 170 -8.30 -1.27 15.86
C ALA A 170 -7.77 -2.44 15.04
N GLY A 171 -6.45 -2.66 15.09
CA GLY A 171 -5.76 -3.68 14.31
C GLY A 171 -5.31 -3.24 12.92
N MET A 172 -5.40 -1.94 12.61
CA MET A 172 -4.82 -1.33 11.42
C MET A 172 -3.84 -0.24 11.84
N GLU A 173 -2.77 -0.09 11.06
CA GLU A 173 -1.79 1.00 11.21
C GLU A 173 -1.69 1.75 9.89
N SER A 174 -1.65 3.08 9.94
CA SER A 174 -1.36 3.91 8.76
C SER A 174 0.07 4.45 8.83
N THR A 175 0.69 4.59 7.66
CA THR A 175 1.95 5.32 7.50
C THR A 175 1.67 6.83 7.43
N PRO A 176 2.68 7.69 7.52
CA PRO A 176 2.51 9.10 7.15
C PRO A 176 2.02 9.26 5.70
N ALA A 177 1.20 10.27 5.46
CA ALA A 177 0.74 10.62 4.11
C ALA A 177 1.91 11.12 3.25
N ILE A 178 1.93 10.72 1.99
CA ILE A 178 2.93 11.10 0.99
C ILE A 178 2.29 12.12 0.06
N TYR A 179 2.92 13.27 -0.04
CA TYR A 179 2.52 14.39 -0.90
C TYR A 179 3.50 14.53 -2.06
N PRO A 180 3.08 15.09 -3.19
CA PRO A 180 4.02 15.41 -4.28
C PRO A 180 4.95 16.56 -3.87
N ASN A 181 5.95 16.85 -4.72
CA ASN A 181 6.78 18.02 -4.54
C ASN A 181 5.94 19.29 -4.75
N PRO A 182 5.97 20.24 -3.79
CA PRO A 182 5.23 21.49 -3.92
C PRO A 182 5.88 22.42 -4.97
N LYS A 183 5.08 23.32 -5.51
CA LYS A 183 5.57 24.50 -6.24
C LYS A 183 5.84 25.62 -5.25
N ILE A 184 6.80 26.47 -5.57
CA ILE A 184 7.04 27.69 -4.79
C ILE A 184 6.26 28.83 -5.45
N LEU A 185 5.29 29.35 -4.72
CA LEU A 185 4.51 30.53 -5.09
C LEU A 185 5.10 31.77 -4.42
N TYR A 186 5.29 32.85 -5.19
CA TYR A 186 5.67 34.14 -4.64
C TYR A 186 4.41 35.00 -4.41
N LEU A 187 4.18 35.35 -3.17
CA LEU A 187 3.07 36.21 -2.74
C LEU A 187 3.53 37.69 -2.76
N GLU A 188 3.23 38.41 -3.83
CA GLU A 188 3.72 39.77 -4.05
C GLU A 188 3.29 40.75 -2.97
N ALA A 189 2.07 40.62 -2.44
CA ALA A 189 1.50 41.49 -1.44
C ALA A 189 2.31 41.53 -0.10
N ILE A 190 2.92 40.40 0.23
CA ILE A 190 3.68 40.24 1.49
C ILE A 190 5.15 39.89 1.25
N LYS A 191 5.57 39.81 -0.03
CA LYS A 191 6.94 39.49 -0.47
C LYS A 191 7.48 38.17 0.12
N GLU A 192 6.64 37.14 0.14
CA GLU A 192 6.96 35.85 0.74
C GLU A 192 6.90 34.73 -0.30
N GLN A 193 7.82 33.75 -0.20
CA GLN A 193 7.80 32.51 -0.98
C GLN A 193 7.20 31.39 -0.13
N VAL A 194 6.16 30.76 -0.65
CA VAL A 194 5.43 29.70 0.06
C VAL A 194 5.29 28.43 -0.78
N PRO A 195 5.47 27.24 -0.20
CA PRO A 195 5.24 26.00 -0.90
C PRO A 195 3.75 25.70 -0.99
N VAL A 196 3.25 25.48 -2.22
CA VAL A 196 1.82 25.27 -2.50
C VAL A 196 1.61 24.09 -3.47
N PHE A 197 0.36 23.65 -3.53
CA PHE A 197 -0.17 22.82 -4.62
C PHE A 197 -1.24 23.62 -5.35
N ASP A 198 -1.22 23.55 -6.69
CA ASP A 198 -2.20 24.14 -7.59
C ASP A 198 -2.62 23.12 -8.65
N GLY A 199 -3.76 23.33 -9.29
CA GLY A 199 -4.31 22.41 -10.30
C GLY A 199 -4.61 21.03 -9.69
N SER A 200 -4.10 19.96 -10.28
CA SER A 200 -4.34 18.59 -9.80
C SER A 200 -3.11 18.02 -9.11
N PHE A 201 -3.32 17.40 -7.95
CA PHE A 201 -2.25 16.70 -7.23
C PHE A 201 -2.79 15.48 -6.48
N ARG A 202 -1.90 14.55 -6.16
CA ARG A 202 -2.23 13.26 -5.53
C ARG A 202 -1.58 13.10 -4.16
N ILE A 203 -2.38 12.70 -3.19
CA ILE A 203 -1.93 12.32 -1.85
C ILE A 203 -2.10 10.81 -1.72
N LYS A 204 -1.06 10.11 -1.25
CA LYS A 204 -1.10 8.67 -0.97
C LYS A 204 -0.83 8.39 0.49
N GLN A 205 -1.49 7.38 1.04
CA GLN A 205 -1.22 6.90 2.40
C GLN A 205 -1.43 5.39 2.48
N ASP A 206 -0.40 4.67 2.93
CA ASP A 206 -0.50 3.23 3.10
C ASP A 206 -1.14 2.89 4.45
N VAL A 207 -2.00 1.87 4.43
CA VAL A 207 -2.61 1.27 5.62
C VAL A 207 -2.29 -0.21 5.66
N ILE A 208 -1.79 -0.69 6.79
CA ILE A 208 -1.50 -2.10 7.04
C ILE A 208 -2.64 -2.70 7.82
N VAL A 209 -3.26 -3.74 7.26
CA VAL A 209 -4.40 -4.44 7.82
C VAL A 209 -3.90 -5.62 8.66
N GLY A 210 -4.28 -5.70 9.93
CA GLY A 210 -3.95 -6.85 10.77
C GLY A 210 -2.55 -6.85 11.34
N VAL A 211 -2.21 -5.83 12.11
CA VAL A 211 -0.93 -5.73 12.81
C VAL A 211 -0.74 -6.76 13.92
N SER A 212 0.50 -7.13 14.19
CA SER A 212 0.91 -8.24 15.05
C SER A 212 0.58 -8.10 16.55
N LYS A 213 0.22 -6.93 17.03
CA LYS A 213 -0.19 -6.70 18.44
C LYS A 213 -1.70 -6.63 18.56
N LEU A 214 -2.37 -7.71 18.18
CA LEU A 214 -3.80 -7.81 18.24
C LEU A 214 -4.23 -8.21 19.66
N GLY A 215 -4.91 -7.31 20.37
CA GLY A 215 -5.80 -7.70 21.49
C GLY A 215 -7.00 -8.51 20.93
N ASP A 216 -7.70 -9.20 21.83
CA ASP A 216 -8.79 -10.14 21.45
C ASP A 216 -9.88 -9.51 20.54
N GLY A 217 -10.16 -8.22 20.70
CA GLY A 217 -11.13 -7.49 19.84
C GLY A 217 -10.71 -7.35 18.37
N ALA A 218 -9.41 -7.25 18.09
CA ALA A 218 -8.91 -7.14 16.72
C ALA A 218 -8.83 -8.52 16.02
N ARG A 219 -8.63 -9.61 16.77
CA ARG A 219 -8.73 -10.98 16.23
C ARG A 219 -10.11 -11.28 15.69
N ALA A 220 -11.17 -10.82 16.35
CA ALA A 220 -12.54 -11.01 15.90
C ALA A 220 -12.84 -10.29 14.58
N LEU A 221 -12.18 -9.14 14.31
CA LEU A 221 -12.35 -8.40 13.06
C LEU A 221 -11.83 -9.22 11.85
N PHE A 222 -10.72 -9.94 12.03
CA PHE A 222 -10.01 -10.65 10.96
C PHE A 222 -10.40 -12.13 10.80
N SER A 223 -11.14 -12.69 11.75
CA SER A 223 -11.58 -14.10 11.69
C SER A 223 -12.87 -14.34 10.90
N THR A 224 -13.65 -13.30 10.57
CA THR A 224 -15.03 -13.46 10.10
C THR A 224 -15.37 -12.85 8.74
N GLY A 225 -14.38 -12.36 7.97
CA GLY A 225 -14.66 -11.83 6.62
C GLY A 225 -15.59 -10.61 6.62
N LYS A 226 -15.22 -9.54 7.33
CA LYS A 226 -16.03 -8.33 7.49
C LYS A 226 -15.59 -7.21 6.56
N THR A 227 -16.52 -6.34 6.18
CA THR A 227 -16.22 -5.03 5.62
C THR A 227 -15.79 -4.08 6.72
N VAL A 228 -14.69 -3.39 6.50
CA VAL A 228 -14.11 -2.42 7.43
C VAL A 228 -14.02 -1.08 6.73
N SER A 229 -14.49 -0.02 7.40
CA SER A 229 -14.37 1.35 6.92
C SER A 229 -13.16 2.02 7.55
N ILE A 230 -12.33 2.64 6.72
CA ILE A 230 -11.30 3.60 7.12
C ILE A 230 -11.88 4.97 6.85
N VAL A 231 -12.05 5.75 7.90
CA VAL A 231 -12.60 7.10 7.82
C VAL A 231 -11.54 8.13 8.16
N GLY A 232 -11.74 9.35 7.72
CA GLY A 232 -10.85 10.45 8.00
C GLY A 232 -11.37 11.75 7.43
N GLU A 233 -10.48 12.71 7.28
CA GLU A 233 -10.78 14.01 6.70
C GLU A 233 -9.58 14.57 5.93
N LEU A 234 -9.87 15.30 4.87
CA LEU A 234 -8.92 16.17 4.18
C LEU A 234 -9.14 17.59 4.70
N GLN A 235 -8.23 18.07 5.53
CA GLN A 235 -8.23 19.47 5.98
C GLN A 235 -7.43 20.32 5.01
N TYR A 236 -7.92 21.54 4.69
CA TYR A 236 -7.22 22.45 3.79
C TYR A 236 -7.68 23.90 4.02
N GLN A 237 -6.90 24.84 3.49
CA GLN A 237 -7.31 26.20 3.28
C GLN A 237 -6.99 26.58 1.83
N ALA A 238 -8.04 26.84 1.06
CA ALA A 238 -7.89 27.31 -0.32
C ALA A 238 -7.66 28.82 -0.33
N CYS A 239 -6.79 29.27 -1.21
CA CYS A 239 -6.54 30.71 -1.44
C CYS A 239 -6.54 30.95 -2.97
N ASP A 240 -7.01 32.11 -3.38
CA ASP A 240 -6.79 32.61 -4.73
C ASP A 240 -5.74 33.75 -4.73
N LYS A 241 -5.65 34.52 -5.79
CA LYS A 241 -4.71 35.65 -5.90
C LYS A 241 -4.99 36.80 -4.94
N THR A 242 -6.18 36.87 -4.36
CA THR A 242 -6.68 38.03 -3.61
C THR A 242 -7.01 37.71 -2.17
N ILE A 243 -7.58 36.54 -1.90
CA ILE A 243 -8.03 36.15 -0.56
C ILE A 243 -7.71 34.68 -0.24
N CYS A 244 -7.57 34.40 1.05
CA CYS A 244 -7.66 33.04 1.57
C CYS A 244 -9.05 32.78 2.15
N TYR A 245 -9.68 31.72 1.68
CA TYR A 245 -10.98 31.31 2.17
C TYR A 245 -10.89 30.70 3.57
N PRO A 246 -11.97 30.62 4.32
CA PRO A 246 -11.95 29.95 5.62
C PRO A 246 -11.44 28.51 5.51
N PRO A 247 -10.67 28.02 6.48
CA PRO A 247 -10.29 26.60 6.53
C PRO A 247 -11.49 25.68 6.44
N ALA A 248 -11.36 24.63 5.66
CA ALA A 248 -12.40 23.64 5.43
C ALA A 248 -11.88 22.21 5.72
N SER A 249 -12.82 21.30 5.94
CA SER A 249 -12.56 19.88 6.11
C SER A 249 -13.57 19.07 5.30
N VAL A 250 -13.08 18.08 4.56
CA VAL A 250 -13.90 17.15 3.77
C VAL A 250 -13.78 15.76 4.36
N PRO A 251 -14.89 15.13 4.77
CA PRO A 251 -14.84 13.76 5.24
C PRO A 251 -14.46 12.80 4.10
N VAL A 252 -13.61 11.83 4.42
CA VAL A 252 -13.16 10.80 3.47
C VAL A 252 -13.44 9.42 4.04
N LYS A 253 -13.73 8.45 3.15
CA LYS A 253 -14.04 7.07 3.55
C LYS A 253 -13.56 6.10 2.48
N TRP A 254 -12.91 5.02 2.91
CA TRP A 254 -12.61 3.85 2.11
C TRP A 254 -13.19 2.60 2.76
N GLU A 255 -13.57 1.62 1.95
CA GLU A 255 -14.11 0.35 2.44
C GLU A 255 -13.24 -0.82 1.97
N LEU A 256 -12.84 -1.66 2.91
CA LEU A 256 -12.05 -2.85 2.68
C LEU A 256 -12.84 -4.10 3.12
N GLN A 257 -12.92 -5.08 2.24
CA GLN A 257 -13.41 -6.41 2.58
C GLN A 257 -12.25 -7.25 3.10
N VAL A 258 -12.22 -7.53 4.40
CA VAL A 258 -11.19 -8.36 5.00
C VAL A 258 -11.60 -9.83 4.92
N ARG A 259 -10.79 -10.65 4.24
CA ARG A 259 -10.95 -12.11 4.19
C ARG A 259 -10.06 -12.78 5.23
N PRO A 260 -10.48 -13.93 5.78
CA PRO A 260 -9.63 -14.68 6.70
C PRO A 260 -8.37 -15.21 5.98
N LEU A 261 -7.31 -15.42 6.74
CA LEU A 261 -6.11 -16.10 6.26
C LEU A 261 -6.43 -17.59 5.97
N ASP A 262 -5.85 -18.12 4.91
CA ASP A 262 -5.81 -19.56 4.71
C ASP A 262 -4.76 -20.18 5.65
N LEU A 263 -5.22 -20.83 6.70
CA LEU A 263 -4.38 -21.49 7.71
C LEU A 263 -4.21 -22.99 7.41
N LYS A 264 -4.69 -23.47 6.27
CA LYS A 264 -4.58 -24.88 5.88
C LYS A 264 -3.12 -25.24 5.65
N ARG A 265 -2.59 -26.12 6.46
CA ARG A 265 -1.23 -26.64 6.32
C ARG A 265 -1.15 -27.76 5.30
N SER A 266 0.03 -27.93 4.73
CA SER A 266 0.35 -29.12 3.93
C SER A 266 0.23 -30.41 4.74
N PRO A 267 0.02 -31.58 4.11
CA PRO A 267 -0.05 -32.86 4.79
C PRO A 267 1.18 -33.13 5.70
N LYS A 268 0.96 -33.73 6.86
CA LYS A 268 2.02 -33.97 7.85
C LYS A 268 3.27 -34.66 7.28
N ALA A 269 3.08 -35.57 6.32
CA ALA A 269 4.18 -36.33 5.69
C ALA A 269 5.22 -35.45 4.96
N ILE A 270 4.82 -34.25 4.50
CA ILE A 270 5.70 -33.34 3.73
C ILE A 270 6.07 -32.07 4.51
N GLN A 271 5.51 -31.82 5.68
CA GLN A 271 5.86 -30.67 6.51
C GLN A 271 7.34 -30.66 6.93
N HIS A 272 7.84 -29.49 7.32
CA HIS A 272 9.14 -29.38 7.97
C HIS A 272 9.16 -30.23 9.25
N LYS A 273 10.27 -30.95 9.44
CA LYS A 273 10.53 -31.72 10.67
C LYS A 273 11.16 -30.82 11.72
#